data_b503caf78011ed18ff111960a43fdb4a
#
_entry.id   b503caf78011ed18ff111960a43fdb4a
#
_cell.length_a   1.000
_cell.length_b   1.000
_cell.length_c   1.000
_cell.angle_alpha   90.00
_cell.angle_beta   90.00
_cell.angle_gamma   90.00
#
_symmetry.space_group_name_H-M   'P 1'
#
loop_
_entity.id
_entity.type
_entity.pdbx_description
1 polymer ?
#
loop_
_entity_poly.entity_id
_entity_poly.type
_entity_poly.pdbx_seq_one_letter_code
_entity_poly.pdbx_strand_id
1 'polypeptide(L)'
;MRSFPKMKRIGQKTAVHCGPATIEMLLSYLGKKINQKKISENAGVGVHWFKKYGLTVDNLKTAVNKLFPDLIFWSKENSTIRELSDIVNIKKLPVGIEWQGVFDYEEGDFDPKYGVEDDDPGHYSVVTGIDIKKGIIIIADPERHYVGRDRKFKIDFFKKRWWDVNEIKSKKTRKTRKKIDKRPMFLITK
;
A
#
# COMPACT_ATOMS: atom_id res chain seq x y z
N MET A 1 -20.94 -8.27 1.52
CA MET A 1 -20.76 -7.81 0.11
C MET A 1 -19.36 -7.20 0.03
N ARG A 2 -18.52 -7.58 -0.96
CA ARG A 2 -17.17 -6.98 -1.13
C ARG A 2 -17.31 -5.51 -1.52
N SER A 3 -16.59 -4.63 -0.82
CA SER A 3 -16.42 -3.25 -1.26
C SER A 3 -15.57 -3.24 -2.54
N PHE A 4 -15.84 -2.32 -3.44
CA PHE A 4 -15.15 -2.21 -4.73
C PHE A 4 -15.13 -3.51 -5.57
N PRO A 5 -16.31 -4.01 -6.02
CA PRO A 5 -16.37 -5.28 -6.76
C PRO A 5 -15.63 -5.25 -8.11
N LYS A 6 -15.43 -4.05 -8.70
CA LYS A 6 -14.67 -3.87 -9.94
C LYS A 6 -13.15 -3.97 -9.73
N MET A 7 -12.66 -3.77 -8.50
CA MET A 7 -11.23 -3.88 -8.19
C MET A 7 -10.82 -5.35 -8.06
N LYS A 8 -9.84 -5.76 -8.85
CA LYS A 8 -9.26 -7.10 -8.74
C LYS A 8 -8.43 -7.21 -7.46
N ARG A 9 -8.44 -8.39 -6.82
CA ARG A 9 -7.55 -8.74 -5.71
C ARG A 9 -6.36 -9.48 -6.30
N ILE A 10 -5.23 -8.81 -6.39
CA ILE A 10 -4.06 -9.26 -7.14
C ILE A 10 -2.93 -9.55 -6.16
N GLY A 11 -2.37 -10.77 -6.26
CA GLY A 11 -1.23 -11.17 -5.43
C GLY A 11 0.10 -10.62 -5.95
N GLN A 12 0.99 -10.31 -5.03
CA GLN A 12 2.35 -9.93 -5.35
C GLN A 12 3.14 -11.10 -5.95
N LYS A 13 3.98 -10.83 -6.94
CA LYS A 13 4.78 -11.86 -7.62
C LYS A 13 5.98 -12.33 -6.82
N THR A 14 6.61 -11.44 -6.08
CA THR A 14 7.72 -11.72 -5.16
C THR A 14 7.59 -10.83 -3.92
N ALA A 15 8.41 -11.06 -2.90
CA ALA A 15 8.41 -10.31 -1.65
C ALA A 15 8.50 -8.77 -1.84
N VAL A 16 9.15 -8.30 -2.89
CA VAL A 16 9.31 -6.85 -3.18
C VAL A 16 8.24 -6.27 -4.11
N HIS A 17 7.25 -7.07 -4.54
CA HIS A 17 6.21 -6.62 -5.47
C HIS A 17 4.91 -6.16 -4.78
N CYS A 18 4.86 -5.97 -3.48
CA CYS A 18 3.65 -5.48 -2.78
C CYS A 18 3.18 -4.12 -3.33
N GLY A 19 4.09 -3.15 -3.50
CA GLY A 19 3.78 -1.85 -4.12
C GLY A 19 3.24 -1.96 -5.55
N PRO A 20 3.97 -2.60 -6.49
CA PRO A 20 3.46 -2.86 -7.83
C PRO A 20 2.12 -3.59 -7.88
N ALA A 21 1.86 -4.57 -7.00
CA ALA A 21 0.58 -5.27 -6.93
C ALA A 21 -0.55 -4.35 -6.44
N THR A 22 -0.27 -3.50 -5.46
CA THR A 22 -1.20 -2.48 -4.97
C THR A 22 -1.58 -1.50 -6.08
N ILE A 23 -0.61 -1.02 -6.88
CA ILE A 23 -0.90 -0.16 -8.04
C ILE A 23 -1.73 -0.90 -9.10
N GLU A 24 -1.41 -2.17 -9.37
CA GLU A 24 -2.18 -2.99 -10.32
C GLU A 24 -3.65 -3.15 -9.85
N MET A 25 -3.90 -3.33 -8.54
CA MET A 25 -5.23 -3.36 -7.96
C MET A 25 -5.97 -2.03 -8.15
N LEU A 26 -5.35 -0.89 -7.79
CA LEU A 26 -5.96 0.44 -7.93
C LEU A 26 -6.27 0.78 -9.40
N LEU A 27 -5.37 0.48 -10.32
CA LEU A 27 -5.58 0.67 -11.76
C LEU A 27 -6.70 -0.23 -12.30
N SER A 28 -6.82 -1.46 -11.80
CA SER A 28 -7.91 -2.35 -12.18
C SER A 28 -9.29 -1.80 -11.83
N TYR A 29 -9.40 -1.05 -10.72
CA TYR A 29 -10.62 -0.34 -10.35
C TYR A 29 -11.03 0.72 -11.37
N LEU A 30 -10.05 1.38 -12.00
CA LEU A 30 -10.25 2.37 -13.07
C LEU A 30 -10.40 1.71 -14.46
N GLY A 31 -10.46 0.38 -14.53
CA GLY A 31 -10.57 -0.36 -15.79
C GLY A 31 -9.28 -0.44 -16.61
N LYS A 32 -8.15 0.02 -16.04
CA LYS A 32 -6.85 -0.06 -16.70
C LYS A 32 -6.22 -1.43 -16.46
N LYS A 33 -5.55 -1.99 -17.50
CA LYS A 33 -4.81 -3.26 -17.42
C LYS A 33 -3.32 -2.99 -17.48
N ILE A 34 -2.60 -3.47 -16.50
CA ILE A 34 -1.14 -3.38 -16.39
C ILE A 34 -0.64 -4.58 -15.59
N ASN A 35 0.63 -4.89 -15.62
CA ASN A 35 1.24 -5.89 -14.77
C ASN A 35 2.36 -5.31 -13.92
N GLN A 36 2.70 -6.00 -12.82
CA GLN A 36 3.68 -5.56 -11.83
C GLN A 36 5.07 -5.32 -12.44
N LYS A 37 5.48 -6.14 -13.44
CA LYS A 37 6.77 -5.98 -14.13
C LYS A 37 6.85 -4.60 -14.80
N LYS A 38 5.84 -4.21 -15.60
CA LYS A 38 5.82 -2.89 -16.24
C LYS A 38 5.82 -1.74 -15.23
N ILE A 39 5.13 -1.89 -14.09
CA ILE A 39 5.13 -0.89 -13.03
C ILE A 39 6.55 -0.74 -12.46
N SER A 40 7.20 -1.83 -12.07
CA SER A 40 8.56 -1.78 -11.50
C SER A 40 9.62 -1.26 -12.48
N GLU A 41 9.54 -1.62 -13.77
CA GLU A 41 10.44 -1.13 -14.81
C GLU A 41 10.33 0.39 -15.05
N ASN A 42 9.19 1.00 -14.74
CA ASN A 42 8.93 2.42 -14.94
C ASN A 42 9.02 3.26 -13.66
N ALA A 43 9.40 2.66 -12.54
CA ALA A 43 9.46 3.30 -11.22
C ALA A 43 10.67 4.23 -10.99
N GLY A 44 11.55 4.38 -11.98
CA GLY A 44 12.71 5.30 -11.89
C GLY A 44 13.85 4.79 -11.02
N VAL A 45 13.88 3.49 -10.70
CA VAL A 45 14.97 2.84 -9.95
C VAL A 45 15.55 1.68 -10.73
N GLY A 46 16.83 1.37 -10.47
CA GLY A 46 17.49 0.24 -11.10
C GLY A 46 17.01 -1.10 -10.50
N VAL A 47 17.12 -2.18 -11.30
CA VAL A 47 16.68 -3.53 -10.93
C VAL A 47 17.30 -4.02 -9.62
N HIS A 48 18.59 -3.77 -9.39
CA HIS A 48 19.26 -4.17 -8.14
C HIS A 48 18.70 -3.46 -6.91
N TRP A 49 18.39 -2.15 -7.04
CA TRP A 49 17.76 -1.39 -5.98
C TRP A 49 16.37 -1.93 -5.66
N PHE A 50 15.55 -2.10 -6.69
CA PHE A 50 14.20 -2.67 -6.54
C PHE A 50 14.21 -4.05 -5.86
N LYS A 51 15.09 -4.95 -6.29
CA LYS A 51 15.19 -6.30 -5.69
C LYS A 51 15.59 -6.28 -4.22
N LYS A 52 16.33 -5.26 -3.78
CA LYS A 52 16.83 -5.16 -2.41
C LYS A 52 15.87 -4.41 -1.48
N TYR A 53 15.26 -3.34 -1.97
CA TYR A 53 14.54 -2.37 -1.13
C TYR A 53 13.06 -2.18 -1.51
N GLY A 54 12.59 -2.78 -2.59
CA GLY A 54 11.25 -2.51 -3.09
C GLY A 54 11.12 -1.13 -3.74
N LEU A 55 9.93 -0.56 -3.67
CA LEU A 55 9.59 0.76 -4.21
C LEU A 55 8.97 1.64 -3.14
N THR A 56 9.37 2.91 -3.10
CA THR A 56 8.71 3.94 -2.29
C THR A 56 7.43 4.45 -2.96
N VAL A 57 6.59 5.19 -2.24
CA VAL A 57 5.40 5.87 -2.80
C VAL A 57 5.78 6.78 -3.98
N ASP A 58 6.92 7.49 -3.90
CA ASP A 58 7.40 8.35 -5.00
C ASP A 58 7.80 7.55 -6.24
N ASN A 59 8.36 6.35 -6.06
CA ASN A 59 8.65 5.45 -7.18
C ASN A 59 7.38 4.94 -7.84
N LEU A 60 6.37 4.59 -7.05
CA LEU A 60 5.05 4.16 -7.56
C LEU A 60 4.37 5.30 -8.32
N LYS A 61 4.40 6.53 -7.78
CA LYS A 61 3.93 7.75 -8.46
C LYS A 61 4.64 7.97 -9.79
N THR A 62 5.96 7.84 -9.81
CA THR A 62 6.78 7.97 -11.04
C THR A 62 6.32 6.97 -12.09
N ALA A 63 6.10 5.71 -11.72
CA ALA A 63 5.63 4.67 -12.63
C ALA A 63 4.24 4.99 -13.19
N VAL A 64 3.29 5.39 -12.33
CA VAL A 64 1.92 5.71 -12.75
C VAL A 64 1.91 6.90 -13.70
N ASN A 65 2.58 8.00 -13.36
CA ASN A 65 2.63 9.21 -14.18
C ASN A 65 3.24 8.95 -15.57
N LYS A 66 4.25 8.07 -15.64
CA LYS A 66 4.88 7.69 -16.90
C LYS A 66 4.00 6.78 -17.76
N LEU A 67 3.31 5.82 -17.15
CA LEU A 67 2.50 4.81 -17.85
C LEU A 67 1.10 5.31 -18.19
N PHE A 68 0.56 6.23 -17.39
CA PHE A 68 -0.80 6.75 -17.50
C PHE A 68 -0.81 8.26 -17.22
N PRO A 69 -0.31 9.10 -18.15
CA PRO A 69 -0.21 10.56 -17.95
C PRO A 69 -1.59 11.25 -17.85
N ASP A 70 -2.66 10.55 -18.22
CA ASP A 70 -4.05 10.96 -18.09
C ASP A 70 -4.63 10.73 -16.68
N LEU A 71 -3.88 10.08 -15.78
CA LEU A 71 -4.31 9.81 -14.43
C LEU A 71 -3.57 10.67 -13.41
N ILE A 72 -4.26 11.00 -12.32
CA ILE A 72 -3.69 11.74 -11.20
C ILE A 72 -3.32 10.76 -10.09
N PHE A 73 -2.02 10.71 -9.74
CA PHE A 73 -1.55 10.03 -8.54
C PHE A 73 -1.43 11.05 -7.41
N TRP A 74 -2.29 10.92 -6.42
CA TRP A 74 -2.26 11.75 -5.22
C TRP A 74 -1.73 10.96 -4.03
N SER A 75 -0.90 11.58 -3.19
CA SER A 75 -0.34 10.96 -1.98
C SER A 75 -0.24 11.98 -0.84
N LYS A 76 -0.33 11.48 0.38
CA LYS A 76 -0.25 12.26 1.61
C LYS A 76 0.38 11.43 2.71
N GLU A 77 1.23 12.06 3.53
CA GLU A 77 1.69 11.57 4.83
C GLU A 77 0.87 12.19 5.98
N ASN A 78 1.04 11.69 7.18
CA ASN A 78 0.34 12.15 8.40
C ASN A 78 -1.19 12.11 8.27
N SER A 79 -1.70 11.14 7.54
CA SER A 79 -3.12 10.93 7.32
C SER A 79 -3.84 10.47 8.59
N THR A 80 -5.15 10.62 8.62
CA THR A 80 -6.01 10.21 9.73
C THR A 80 -6.99 9.11 9.30
N ILE A 81 -7.46 8.33 10.27
CA ILE A 81 -8.52 7.32 10.01
C ILE A 81 -9.79 7.98 9.46
N ARG A 82 -10.10 9.21 9.88
CA ARG A 82 -11.27 9.93 9.39
C ARG A 82 -11.14 10.27 7.92
N GLU A 83 -10.01 10.86 7.51
CA GLU A 83 -9.73 11.16 6.09
C GLU A 83 -9.79 9.88 5.23
N LEU A 84 -9.15 8.80 5.72
CA LEU A 84 -9.17 7.51 5.05
C LEU A 84 -10.59 6.95 4.91
N SER A 85 -11.40 7.07 5.97
CA SER A 85 -12.81 6.68 5.97
C SER A 85 -13.65 7.52 5.01
N ASP A 86 -13.43 8.83 4.97
CA ASP A 86 -14.17 9.73 4.08
C ASP A 86 -13.88 9.39 2.61
N ILE A 87 -12.62 9.12 2.27
CA ILE A 87 -12.25 8.72 0.90
C ILE A 87 -12.88 7.36 0.53
N VAL A 88 -12.72 6.37 1.40
CA VAL A 88 -13.16 4.98 1.10
C VAL A 88 -14.67 4.86 1.15
N ASN A 89 -15.32 5.40 2.19
CA ASN A 89 -16.73 5.17 2.44
C ASN A 89 -17.65 6.20 1.77
N ILE A 90 -17.23 7.48 1.69
CA ILE A 90 -18.06 8.55 1.12
C ILE A 90 -17.70 8.76 -0.35
N LYS A 91 -16.42 8.97 -0.67
CA LYS A 91 -15.98 9.18 -2.07
C LYS A 91 -15.96 7.89 -2.90
N LYS A 92 -16.07 6.72 -2.25
CA LYS A 92 -16.05 5.41 -2.90
C LYS A 92 -14.79 5.17 -3.74
N LEU A 93 -13.63 5.59 -3.24
CA LEU A 93 -12.35 5.37 -3.87
C LEU A 93 -11.51 4.38 -3.02
N PRO A 94 -10.93 3.32 -3.61
CA PRO A 94 -9.97 2.47 -2.90
C PRO A 94 -8.68 3.24 -2.66
N VAL A 95 -8.07 3.07 -1.49
CA VAL A 95 -6.89 3.84 -1.08
C VAL A 95 -5.71 2.90 -0.83
N GLY A 96 -4.60 3.13 -1.51
CA GLY A 96 -3.33 2.49 -1.21
C GLY A 96 -2.75 3.03 0.09
N ILE A 97 -2.16 2.16 0.87
CA ILE A 97 -1.44 2.47 2.09
C ILE A 97 -0.08 1.78 2.09
N GLU A 98 0.85 2.37 2.81
CA GLU A 98 2.11 1.75 3.21
C GLU A 98 2.09 1.62 4.73
N TRP A 99 2.44 0.45 5.24
CA TRP A 99 2.34 0.11 6.65
C TRP A 99 3.27 -1.05 7.00
N GLN A 100 3.49 -1.31 8.28
CA GLN A 100 4.18 -2.52 8.74
C GLN A 100 3.25 -3.72 8.56
N GLY A 101 3.52 -4.53 7.53
CA GLY A 101 2.70 -5.69 7.19
C GLY A 101 2.60 -6.71 8.32
N VAL A 102 1.58 -7.54 8.27
CA VAL A 102 1.37 -8.65 9.21
C VAL A 102 1.25 -9.92 8.40
N PHE A 103 2.26 -10.79 8.46
CA PHE A 103 2.38 -11.94 7.57
C PHE A 103 2.02 -13.26 8.25
N ASP A 104 2.30 -13.39 9.54
CA ASP A 104 2.10 -14.62 10.34
C ASP A 104 0.91 -14.52 11.30
N TYR A 105 0.00 -13.59 11.04
CA TYR A 105 -1.13 -13.29 11.90
C TYR A 105 -2.37 -14.05 11.46
N GLU A 106 -2.90 -14.94 12.30
CA GLU A 106 -4.24 -15.48 12.12
C GLU A 106 -5.30 -14.46 12.57
N GLU A 107 -6.41 -14.38 11.80
CA GLU A 107 -7.47 -13.40 12.05
C GLU A 107 -8.12 -13.67 13.41
N GLY A 108 -7.83 -12.85 14.39
CA GLY A 108 -8.30 -13.02 15.79
C GLY A 108 -7.17 -13.00 16.83
N ASP A 109 -5.94 -13.31 16.43
CA ASP A 109 -4.80 -13.27 17.33
C ASP A 109 -4.29 -11.83 17.48
N PHE A 110 -4.33 -11.34 18.69
CA PHE A 110 -3.66 -10.10 19.06
C PHE A 110 -2.30 -10.50 19.67
N ASP A 111 -1.23 -10.45 18.89
CA ASP A 111 0.11 -10.57 19.44
C ASP A 111 0.59 -9.21 19.95
N PRO A 112 0.74 -9.03 21.28
CA PRO A 112 1.28 -7.80 21.86
C PRO A 112 2.77 -7.58 21.53
N LYS A 113 3.47 -8.57 20.94
CA LYS A 113 4.86 -8.43 20.48
C LYS A 113 4.98 -7.48 19.29
N TYR A 114 3.93 -7.28 18.51
CA TYR A 114 3.92 -6.34 17.38
C TYR A 114 3.75 -4.91 17.90
N GLY A 115 4.80 -4.42 18.53
CA GLY A 115 4.95 -3.02 18.92
C GLY A 115 5.45 -2.15 17.78
N VAL A 116 5.60 -0.86 18.05
CA VAL A 116 6.13 0.14 17.10
C VAL A 116 7.58 -0.12 16.70
N GLU A 117 8.29 -1.00 17.42
CA GLU A 117 9.69 -1.37 17.21
C GLU A 117 9.88 -2.69 16.44
N ASP A 118 8.81 -3.19 15.84
CA ASP A 118 8.82 -4.44 15.11
C ASP A 118 9.63 -4.31 13.80
N ASP A 119 10.52 -5.29 13.57
CA ASP A 119 11.35 -5.41 12.36
C ASP A 119 10.58 -5.95 11.13
N ASP A 120 9.25 -6.00 11.19
CA ASP A 120 8.43 -6.42 10.05
C ASP A 120 8.69 -5.51 8.85
N PRO A 121 8.89 -6.10 7.68
CA PRO A 121 9.17 -5.31 6.48
C PRO A 121 7.98 -4.45 6.09
N GLY A 122 8.24 -3.25 5.63
CA GLY A 122 7.24 -2.36 5.07
C GLY A 122 6.43 -3.02 3.97
N HIS A 123 5.14 -2.74 3.96
CA HIS A 123 4.19 -3.41 3.08
C HIS A 123 3.18 -2.45 2.48
N TYR A 124 2.75 -2.74 1.26
CA TYR A 124 1.70 -2.00 0.57
C TYR A 124 0.42 -2.83 0.47
N SER A 125 -0.70 -2.19 0.74
CA SER A 125 -2.03 -2.81 0.64
C SER A 125 -3.09 -1.79 0.21
N VAL A 126 -4.32 -2.23 -0.07
CA VAL A 126 -5.44 -1.34 -0.42
C VAL A 126 -6.50 -1.38 0.66
N VAL A 127 -6.83 -0.24 1.25
CA VAL A 127 -7.99 -0.11 2.14
C VAL A 127 -9.26 -0.11 1.31
N THR A 128 -10.16 -1.02 1.65
CA THR A 128 -11.43 -1.26 0.94
C THR A 128 -12.66 -0.96 1.78
N GLY A 129 -12.50 -0.74 3.07
CA GLY A 129 -13.60 -0.38 3.96
C GLY A 129 -13.13 0.04 5.34
N ILE A 130 -13.90 0.89 6.00
CA ILE A 130 -13.67 1.30 7.38
C ILE A 130 -15.02 1.40 8.10
N ASP A 131 -15.17 0.65 9.18
CA ASP A 131 -16.30 0.79 10.10
C ASP A 131 -15.81 1.44 11.40
N ILE A 132 -15.93 2.76 11.48
CA ILE A 132 -15.49 3.54 12.63
C ILE A 132 -16.26 3.13 13.90
N LYS A 133 -17.56 2.83 13.78
CA LYS A 133 -18.39 2.47 14.93
C LYS A 133 -17.96 1.13 15.53
N LYS A 134 -17.60 0.16 14.68
CA LYS A 134 -17.09 -1.15 15.11
C LYS A 134 -15.59 -1.16 15.37
N GLY A 135 -14.88 -0.08 15.04
CA GLY A 135 -13.42 0.00 15.17
C GLY A 135 -12.67 -0.92 14.20
N ILE A 136 -13.20 -1.18 12.99
CA ILE A 136 -12.65 -2.14 12.03
C ILE A 136 -12.20 -1.43 10.74
N ILE A 137 -11.02 -1.81 10.26
CA ILE A 137 -10.52 -1.49 8.91
C ILE A 137 -10.46 -2.77 8.08
N ILE A 138 -10.78 -2.67 6.78
CA ILE A 138 -10.82 -3.78 5.83
C ILE A 138 -9.78 -3.49 4.74
N ILE A 139 -8.90 -4.46 4.50
CA ILE A 139 -7.73 -4.32 3.65
C ILE A 139 -7.67 -5.46 2.64
N ALA A 140 -7.55 -5.13 1.35
CA ALA A 140 -7.14 -6.06 0.31
C ALA A 140 -5.61 -6.11 0.30
N ASP A 141 -5.08 -7.25 0.72
CA ASP A 141 -3.66 -7.48 0.90
C ASP A 141 -3.09 -8.26 -0.31
N PRO A 142 -2.00 -7.80 -0.94
CA PRO A 142 -1.39 -8.50 -2.06
C PRO A 142 -0.54 -9.71 -1.66
N GLU A 143 -0.30 -9.94 -0.35
CA GLU A 143 0.44 -11.12 0.08
C GLU A 143 -0.27 -12.42 -0.35
N ARG A 144 0.47 -13.38 -0.87
CA ARG A 144 -0.07 -14.57 -1.56
C ARG A 144 -1.07 -15.36 -0.74
N HIS A 145 -0.86 -15.47 0.56
CA HIS A 145 -1.75 -16.20 1.47
C HIS A 145 -3.11 -15.52 1.64
N TYR A 146 -3.21 -14.23 1.32
CA TYR A 146 -4.42 -13.41 1.53
C TYR A 146 -5.13 -13.01 0.24
N VAL A 147 -4.57 -13.37 -0.92
CA VAL A 147 -5.18 -13.03 -2.22
C VAL A 147 -6.61 -13.57 -2.34
N GLY A 148 -7.48 -12.71 -2.84
CA GLY A 148 -8.89 -13.08 -3.09
C GLY A 148 -9.82 -12.85 -1.90
N ARG A 149 -9.32 -12.57 -0.70
CA ARG A 149 -10.12 -12.16 0.47
C ARG A 149 -9.62 -10.84 1.03
N ASP A 150 -10.52 -10.04 1.58
CA ASP A 150 -10.16 -8.82 2.31
C ASP A 150 -9.95 -9.18 3.79
N ARG A 151 -8.86 -8.71 4.37
CA ARG A 151 -8.50 -8.92 5.80
C ARG A 151 -9.16 -7.83 6.64
N LYS A 152 -9.47 -8.16 7.89
CA LYS A 152 -10.05 -7.23 8.86
C LYS A 152 -9.10 -7.04 10.02
N PHE A 153 -8.88 -5.80 10.43
CA PHE A 153 -8.07 -5.46 11.58
C PHE A 153 -8.79 -4.46 12.47
N LYS A 154 -8.48 -4.46 13.77
CA LYS A 154 -8.89 -3.36 14.66
C LYS A 154 -8.17 -2.08 14.24
N ILE A 155 -8.89 -0.97 14.20
CA ILE A 155 -8.32 0.35 13.80
C ILE A 155 -7.13 0.73 14.70
N ASP A 156 -7.20 0.47 16.01
CA ASP A 156 -6.11 0.82 16.91
C ASP A 156 -4.85 -0.03 16.70
N PHE A 157 -5.01 -1.30 16.34
CA PHE A 157 -3.90 -2.14 15.92
C PHE A 157 -3.28 -1.59 14.63
N PHE A 158 -4.09 -1.34 13.61
CA PHE A 158 -3.63 -0.77 12.34
C PHE A 158 -2.91 0.58 12.52
N LYS A 159 -3.44 1.48 13.33
CA LYS A 159 -2.82 2.80 13.62
C LYS A 159 -1.41 2.69 14.17
N LYS A 160 -1.12 1.71 15.02
CA LYS A 160 0.21 1.46 15.58
C LYS A 160 1.21 1.01 14.52
N ARG A 161 0.74 0.39 13.46
CA ARG A 161 1.53 -0.16 12.36
C ARG A 161 1.47 0.68 11.06
N TRP A 162 0.71 1.77 11.04
CA TRP A 162 0.56 2.61 9.86
C TRP A 162 1.73 3.60 9.72
N TRP A 163 2.88 3.06 9.42
CA TRP A 163 4.13 3.76 9.16
C TRP A 163 5.09 2.80 8.46
N ASP A 164 6.17 3.32 7.86
CA ASP A 164 7.24 2.50 7.31
C ASP A 164 8.60 3.22 7.33
N VAL A 165 9.68 2.46 7.17
CA VAL A 165 11.04 2.95 7.03
C VAL A 165 11.55 2.65 5.64
N ASN A 166 11.68 3.67 4.81
CA ASN A 166 12.15 3.55 3.44
C ASN A 166 13.64 3.88 3.31
N GLU A 167 14.34 3.08 2.52
CA GLU A 167 15.69 3.39 2.05
C GLU A 167 15.60 4.32 0.84
N ILE A 168 16.13 5.54 0.95
CA ILE A 168 16.15 6.50 -0.14
C ILE A 168 17.57 6.88 -0.52
N LYS A 169 17.87 6.90 -1.83
CA LYS A 169 19.15 7.31 -2.36
C LYS A 169 19.18 8.82 -2.59
N SER A 170 20.09 9.51 -1.92
CA SER A 170 20.29 10.94 -2.18
C SER A 170 20.79 11.16 -3.60
N LYS A 171 20.08 11.94 -4.40
CA LYS A 171 20.52 12.33 -5.75
C LYS A 171 21.84 13.11 -5.73
N LYS A 172 22.07 13.92 -4.67
CA LYS A 172 23.22 14.79 -4.55
C LYS A 172 24.49 14.07 -4.05
N THR A 173 24.35 13.22 -3.02
CA THR A 173 25.48 12.58 -2.34
C THR A 173 25.67 11.11 -2.71
N ARG A 174 24.72 10.51 -3.44
CA ARG A 174 24.62 9.06 -3.70
C ARG A 174 24.58 8.17 -2.45
N LYS A 175 24.57 8.75 -1.25
CA LYS A 175 24.44 8.02 0.01
C LYS A 175 23.00 7.57 0.22
N THR A 176 22.84 6.38 0.78
CA THR A 176 21.55 5.87 1.25
C THR A 176 21.23 6.48 2.61
N ARG A 177 20.00 6.87 2.82
CA ARG A 177 19.46 7.31 4.11
C ARG A 177 18.12 6.67 4.38
N LYS A 178 17.80 6.45 5.63
CA LYS A 178 16.47 6.02 6.06
C LYS A 178 15.51 7.22 6.14
N LYS A 179 14.28 7.04 5.70
CA LYS A 179 13.17 7.98 5.85
C LYS A 179 12.02 7.24 6.51
N ILE A 180 11.46 7.80 7.57
CA ILE A 180 10.24 7.29 8.20
C ILE A 180 9.06 7.97 7.53
N ASP A 181 8.19 7.21 6.89
CA ASP A 181 6.93 7.65 6.33
C ASP A 181 5.82 7.37 7.34
N LYS A 182 5.22 8.43 7.86
CA LYS A 182 4.19 8.33 8.90
C LYS A 182 2.80 8.39 8.29
N ARG A 183 2.03 7.32 8.46
CA ARG A 183 0.64 7.22 7.99
C ARG A 183 0.47 7.64 6.54
N PRO A 184 1.26 7.05 5.61
CA PRO A 184 1.16 7.36 4.20
C PRO A 184 -0.08 6.74 3.60
N MET A 185 -0.74 7.48 2.73
CA MET A 185 -1.80 6.98 1.87
C MET A 185 -1.69 7.57 0.47
N PHE A 186 -2.20 6.87 -0.52
CA PHE A 186 -2.24 7.34 -1.89
C PHE A 186 -3.46 6.80 -2.64
N LEU A 187 -3.83 7.48 -3.71
CA LEU A 187 -4.91 7.05 -4.58
C LEU A 187 -4.63 7.47 -6.03
N ILE A 188 -5.33 6.82 -6.95
CA ILE A 188 -5.24 7.12 -8.38
C ILE A 188 -6.65 7.44 -8.87
N THR A 189 -6.77 8.57 -9.59
CA THR A 189 -8.04 9.05 -10.17
C THR A 189 -7.87 9.46 -11.62
N LYS A 190 -8.99 9.73 -12.28
CA LYS A 190 -9.02 10.44 -13.56
C LYS A 190 -8.91 11.93 -13.32
#